data_94d4a12c63968b73fe3e4bd43aacf43f
#
_entry.id   94d4a12c63968b73fe3e4bd43aacf43f
#
_cell.length_a   1.000
_cell.length_b   1.000
_cell.length_c   1.000
_cell.angle_alpha   90.00
_cell.angle_beta   90.00
_cell.angle_gamma   90.00
#
_symmetry.space_group_name_H-M   'P 1'
#
loop_
_entity.id
_entity.type
_entity.pdbx_description
1 polymer ?
#
loop_
_entity_poly.entity_id
_entity_poly.type
_entity_poly.pdbx_seq_one_letter_code
_entity_poly.pdbx_strand_id
1 'polypeptide(L)'
;MSNERVRIAQLSCGPEYSGVQKEINDAAAAVDAEIFYPDLTLRDIRRNYHDFGVDVRSADLKLAIARAVALVEGTVEADAVFIATCFRCAEAAIVRNELRHYIHENSQLPVVSYSFTERTTSGTLLTRMEALTTIARRRALLAREHQSGLTMGIDSGSATTKAVIMQDNEIIGTGWVPTTEVLQSAREVRDRALDEAGLKIDAIEALGTTGYGRFLVGEEFGADLIQEELTVNSKGAVFLADCQHGPSTVIDIGGMDNKAISVQDGIPGTFTMGGICAGASGRFLEMTAKRLGVDITELGPLAMKGIGNEVPMNSYCIVFGTQSLVNALAQGHSKENVAAAACHSVAEQVFEQQLQEIDIKDPVIMVGGTSLIAGLVRAMGELLQTDIVVPPYSQYIGSVGSALLSSGFITKEP
;
A
#
# COMPACT_ATOMS: atom_id res chain seq x y z
N MET A 1 14.15 -16.48 19.00
CA MET A 1 14.27 -15.19 18.29
C MET A 1 14.42 -14.11 19.36
N SER A 2 15.43 -13.23 19.29
CA SER A 2 15.68 -12.18 20.29
C SER A 2 14.45 -11.27 20.39
N ASN A 3 14.00 -11.10 21.63
CA ASN A 3 12.82 -10.29 21.98
C ASN A 3 13.21 -8.78 22.02
N GLU A 4 14.07 -8.36 21.10
CA GLU A 4 14.49 -6.96 21.02
C GLU A 4 13.46 -6.14 20.21
N ARG A 5 13.08 -4.98 20.75
CA ARG A 5 12.20 -4.05 20.06
C ARG A 5 12.84 -3.57 18.76
N VAL A 6 12.05 -3.38 17.71
CA VAL A 6 12.53 -2.77 16.48
C VAL A 6 12.91 -1.32 16.74
N ARG A 7 14.13 -0.94 16.42
CA ARG A 7 14.67 0.41 16.59
C ARG A 7 14.46 1.23 15.32
N ILE A 8 13.51 2.16 15.38
CA ILE A 8 13.16 3.03 14.24
C ILE A 8 13.85 4.38 14.43
N ALA A 9 14.79 4.71 13.54
CA ALA A 9 15.42 6.02 13.52
C ALA A 9 14.44 7.07 12.98
N GLN A 10 14.17 8.12 13.75
CA GLN A 10 13.32 9.23 13.31
C GLN A 10 14.15 10.37 12.72
N LEU A 11 13.81 10.75 11.49
CA LEU A 11 14.29 11.95 10.81
C LEU A 11 13.12 12.92 10.69
N SER A 12 13.18 14.05 11.37
CA SER A 12 11.98 14.89 11.50
C SER A 12 12.27 16.37 11.55
N CYS A 13 11.25 17.15 11.19
CA CYS A 13 11.18 18.58 11.38
C CYS A 13 9.79 18.94 11.93
N GLY A 14 9.72 19.32 13.20
CA GLY A 14 8.57 19.93 13.85
C GLY A 14 7.54 19.05 14.57
N PRO A 15 7.61 17.70 14.63
CA PRO A 15 6.57 16.91 15.32
C PRO A 15 6.52 17.16 16.82
N GLU A 16 7.64 17.48 17.46
CA GLU A 16 7.73 17.80 18.89
C GLU A 16 6.94 19.06 19.22
N TYR A 17 7.02 20.08 18.37
CA TYR A 17 6.32 21.36 18.57
C TYR A 17 4.82 21.27 18.28
N SER A 18 4.39 20.31 17.46
CA SER A 18 2.98 20.13 17.10
C SER A 18 2.22 19.18 18.03
N GLY A 19 2.89 18.51 18.96
CA GLY A 19 2.33 17.46 19.81
C GLY A 19 2.19 16.09 19.11
N VAL A 20 2.54 16.00 17.82
CA VAL A 20 2.43 14.76 17.04
C VAL A 20 3.47 13.73 17.46
N GLN A 21 4.56 14.13 18.12
CA GLN A 21 5.57 13.18 18.60
C GLN A 21 5.01 12.11 19.54
N LYS A 22 4.05 12.49 20.38
CA LYS A 22 3.37 11.51 21.23
C LYS A 22 2.64 10.46 20.41
N GLU A 23 1.92 10.88 19.39
CA GLU A 23 1.18 9.97 18.49
C GLU A 23 2.12 9.02 17.73
N ILE A 24 3.30 9.51 17.32
CA ILE A 24 4.34 8.68 16.67
C ILE A 24 4.85 7.63 17.67
N ASN A 25 5.17 8.02 18.90
CA ASN A 25 5.66 7.10 19.92
C ASN A 25 4.60 6.06 20.32
N ASP A 26 3.34 6.48 20.46
CA ASP A 26 2.23 5.60 20.80
C ASP A 26 1.99 4.56 19.70
N ALA A 27 2.06 4.98 18.43
CA ALA A 27 1.93 4.07 17.28
C ALA A 27 3.09 3.05 17.20
N ALA A 28 4.32 3.49 17.43
CA ALA A 28 5.48 2.60 17.46
C ALA A 28 5.40 1.60 18.63
N ALA A 29 5.02 2.08 19.82
CA ALA A 29 4.85 1.21 21.00
C ALA A 29 3.78 0.13 20.80
N ALA A 30 2.69 0.46 20.07
CA ALA A 30 1.62 -0.49 19.78
C ALA A 30 2.07 -1.67 18.91
N VAL A 31 3.18 -1.54 18.18
CA VAL A 31 3.76 -2.59 17.31
C VAL A 31 5.10 -3.12 17.86
N ASP A 32 5.36 -2.89 19.15
CA ASP A 32 6.57 -3.31 19.85
C ASP A 32 7.86 -2.78 19.19
N ALA A 33 7.81 -1.51 18.77
CA ALA A 33 8.95 -0.76 18.28
C ALA A 33 9.29 0.42 19.20
N GLU A 34 10.49 0.96 19.05
CA GLU A 34 10.91 2.19 19.72
C GLU A 34 11.40 3.22 18.70
N ILE A 35 10.99 4.46 18.91
CA ILE A 35 11.49 5.60 18.15
C ILE A 35 12.74 6.14 18.86
N PHE A 36 13.80 6.36 18.09
CA PHE A 36 14.97 7.04 18.60
C PHE A 36 15.49 8.08 17.61
N TYR A 37 16.23 9.04 18.12
CA TYR A 37 16.92 10.05 17.32
C TYR A 37 18.40 9.70 17.25
N PRO A 38 18.99 9.48 16.05
CA PRO A 38 20.43 9.31 15.93
C PRO A 38 21.18 10.47 16.59
N ASP A 39 22.03 10.18 17.57
CA ASP A 39 22.84 11.19 18.24
C ASP A 39 24.15 11.37 17.47
N LEU A 40 24.47 12.61 17.12
CA LEU A 40 25.63 12.98 16.32
C LEU A 40 26.41 14.12 16.98
N THR A 41 27.74 14.05 16.85
CA THR A 41 28.56 15.19 17.26
C THR A 41 28.39 16.36 16.29
N LEU A 42 28.66 17.58 16.74
CA LEU A 42 28.62 18.77 15.88
C LEU A 42 29.54 18.66 14.66
N ARG A 43 30.64 17.94 14.80
CA ARG A 43 31.60 17.68 13.71
C ARG A 43 30.96 16.77 12.66
N ASP A 44 30.28 15.69 13.07
CA ASP A 44 29.61 14.75 12.15
C ASP A 44 28.42 15.45 11.45
N ILE A 45 27.63 16.23 12.15
CA ILE A 45 26.56 17.03 11.57
C ILE A 45 27.05 17.92 10.43
N ARG A 46 28.16 18.65 10.66
CA ARG A 46 28.73 19.54 9.63
C ARG A 46 29.28 18.78 8.43
N ARG A 47 29.98 17.68 8.66
CA ARG A 47 30.53 16.83 7.58
C ARG A 47 29.40 16.24 6.75
N ASN A 48 28.49 15.51 7.38
CA ASN A 48 27.43 14.76 6.73
C ASN A 48 26.47 15.71 5.97
N TYR A 49 26.16 16.85 6.53
CA TYR A 49 25.35 17.86 5.85
C TYR A 49 26.03 18.41 4.60
N HIS A 50 27.32 18.72 4.69
CA HIS A 50 28.07 19.25 3.55
C HIS A 50 28.17 18.20 2.41
N ASP A 51 28.38 16.95 2.73
CA ASP A 51 28.57 15.88 1.76
C ASP A 51 27.26 15.50 1.02
N PHE A 52 26.10 15.76 1.64
CA PHE A 52 24.79 15.54 1.01
C PHE A 52 24.48 16.53 -0.14
N GLY A 53 25.02 17.74 -0.08
CA GLY A 53 24.96 18.70 -1.20
C GLY A 53 23.66 19.47 -1.38
N VAL A 54 22.69 19.35 -0.47
CA VAL A 54 21.42 20.11 -0.49
C VAL A 54 21.49 21.24 0.53
N ASP A 55 21.28 22.49 0.09
CA ASP A 55 21.29 23.64 0.99
C ASP A 55 19.89 23.91 1.56
N VAL A 56 19.79 23.86 2.90
CA VAL A 56 18.56 24.15 3.64
C VAL A 56 18.82 25.19 4.75
N ARG A 57 17.76 25.95 5.08
CA ARG A 57 17.81 26.98 6.11
C ARG A 57 17.50 26.44 7.51
N SER A 58 16.56 25.48 7.60
CA SER A 58 16.13 24.90 8.86
C SER A 58 17.25 24.10 9.52
N ALA A 59 17.51 24.36 10.80
CA ALA A 59 18.46 23.58 11.60
C ALA A 59 18.01 22.12 11.77
N ASP A 60 16.71 21.89 11.93
CA ASP A 60 16.13 20.56 12.08
C ASP A 60 16.31 19.74 10.79
N LEU A 61 16.15 20.37 9.62
CA LEU A 61 16.38 19.71 8.34
C LEU A 61 17.87 19.41 8.11
N LYS A 62 18.78 20.31 8.51
CA LYS A 62 20.23 20.02 8.49
C LYS A 62 20.57 18.81 9.34
N LEU A 63 19.97 18.72 10.52
CA LEU A 63 20.14 17.59 11.41
C LEU A 63 19.54 16.29 10.84
N ALA A 64 18.35 16.35 10.21
CA ALA A 64 17.74 15.22 9.56
C ALA A 64 18.62 14.68 8.41
N ILE A 65 19.18 15.56 7.59
CA ILE A 65 20.14 15.21 6.53
C ILE A 65 21.36 14.51 7.12
N ALA A 66 21.99 15.12 8.13
CA ALA A 66 23.19 14.55 8.75
C ALA A 66 22.93 13.17 9.36
N ARG A 67 21.76 12.96 9.96
CA ARG A 67 21.33 11.67 10.51
C ARG A 67 21.12 10.61 9.41
N ALA A 68 20.52 11.01 8.27
CA ALA A 68 20.34 10.09 7.14
C ALA A 68 21.69 9.59 6.60
N VAL A 69 22.67 10.47 6.42
CA VAL A 69 24.03 10.09 6.01
C VAL A 69 24.66 9.13 7.02
N ALA A 70 24.54 9.41 8.32
CA ALA A 70 25.09 8.54 9.36
C ALA A 70 24.47 7.14 9.38
N LEU A 71 23.17 7.02 9.09
CA LEU A 71 22.47 5.74 8.97
C LEU A 71 22.93 4.96 7.74
N VAL A 72 23.07 5.62 6.60
CA VAL A 72 23.54 5.00 5.35
C VAL A 72 25.00 4.56 5.46
N GLU A 73 25.86 5.36 6.09
CA GLU A 73 27.26 5.01 6.36
C GLU A 73 27.43 3.92 7.44
N GLY A 74 26.35 3.52 8.13
CA GLY A 74 26.39 2.55 9.21
C GLY A 74 27.08 3.03 10.49
N THR A 75 27.31 4.35 10.63
CA THR A 75 27.87 4.94 11.87
C THR A 75 26.87 4.97 13.00
N VAL A 76 25.58 4.87 12.68
CA VAL A 76 24.46 4.66 13.60
C VAL A 76 23.62 3.50 13.10
N GLU A 77 23.37 2.53 13.96
CA GLU A 77 22.55 1.35 13.63
C GLU A 77 21.07 1.60 13.90
N ALA A 78 20.24 1.20 12.97
CA ALA A 78 18.78 1.18 13.06
C ALA A 78 18.22 0.00 12.27
N ASP A 79 17.01 -0.46 12.63
CA ASP A 79 16.32 -1.50 11.89
C ASP A 79 15.43 -0.92 10.78
N ALA A 80 14.99 0.33 10.95
CA ALA A 80 14.13 1.04 10.00
C ALA A 80 14.25 2.57 10.17
N VAL A 81 13.74 3.32 9.19
CA VAL A 81 13.74 4.79 9.20
C VAL A 81 12.33 5.34 9.01
N PHE A 82 11.95 6.28 9.85
CA PHE A 82 10.71 7.05 9.75
C PHE A 82 10.99 8.53 9.55
N ILE A 83 10.59 9.07 8.39
CA ILE A 83 10.77 10.49 8.06
C ILE A 83 9.46 11.23 8.31
N ALA A 84 9.43 12.14 9.29
CA ALA A 84 8.23 12.89 9.65
C ALA A 84 8.44 14.40 9.46
N THR A 85 7.70 15.02 8.53
CA THR A 85 7.80 16.46 8.25
C THR A 85 6.45 17.15 8.31
N CYS A 86 6.45 18.44 8.65
CA CYS A 86 5.23 19.23 8.68
C CYS A 86 4.67 19.45 7.27
N PHE A 87 3.38 19.21 7.09
CA PHE A 87 2.65 19.40 5.82
C PHE A 87 2.78 20.81 5.23
N ARG A 88 2.94 21.84 6.09
CA ARG A 88 2.96 23.27 5.68
C ARG A 88 4.34 23.80 5.27
N CYS A 89 5.36 22.98 5.26
CA CYS A 89 6.73 23.41 4.98
C CYS A 89 7.22 22.89 3.63
N ALA A 90 7.33 23.77 2.62
CA ALA A 90 7.83 23.40 1.30
C ALA A 90 9.29 22.88 1.32
N GLU A 91 10.16 23.50 2.12
CA GLU A 91 11.55 23.04 2.27
C GLU A 91 11.61 21.63 2.86
N ALA A 92 10.77 21.35 3.88
CA ALA A 92 10.68 20.02 4.47
C ALA A 92 10.10 18.97 3.50
N ALA A 93 9.20 19.35 2.61
CA ALA A 93 8.65 18.44 1.60
C ALA A 93 9.73 17.99 0.60
N ILE A 94 10.57 18.94 0.13
CA ILE A 94 11.69 18.64 -0.77
C ILE A 94 12.70 17.73 -0.06
N VAL A 95 13.15 18.12 1.14
CA VAL A 95 14.15 17.36 1.90
C VAL A 95 13.64 15.96 2.26
N ARG A 96 12.37 15.81 2.63
CA ARG A 96 11.76 14.50 2.89
C ARG A 96 11.89 13.56 1.68
N ASN A 97 11.65 14.07 0.50
CA ASN A 97 11.75 13.31 -0.73
C ASN A 97 13.20 12.89 -1.01
N GLU A 98 14.12 13.86 -0.96
CA GLU A 98 15.55 13.61 -1.15
C GLU A 98 16.11 12.59 -0.14
N LEU A 99 15.77 12.71 1.15
CA LEU A 99 16.21 11.77 2.18
C LEU A 99 15.70 10.35 1.94
N ARG A 100 14.45 10.23 1.51
CA ARG A 100 13.86 8.93 1.21
C ARG A 100 14.58 8.26 0.05
N HIS A 101 14.81 8.97 -1.07
CA HIS A 101 15.56 8.44 -2.21
C HIS A 101 16.99 8.08 -1.81
N TYR A 102 17.67 8.97 -1.10
CA TYR A 102 19.05 8.72 -0.65
C TYR A 102 19.18 7.46 0.19
N ILE A 103 18.28 7.26 1.18
CA ILE A 103 18.31 6.07 2.03
C ILE A 103 17.98 4.81 1.22
N HIS A 104 16.99 4.89 0.34
CA HIS A 104 16.54 3.76 -0.47
C HIS A 104 17.62 3.30 -1.47
N GLU A 105 18.31 4.24 -2.10
CA GLU A 105 19.36 3.92 -3.09
C GLU A 105 20.67 3.44 -2.47
N ASN A 106 20.99 3.88 -1.25
CA ASN A 106 22.29 3.65 -0.64
C ASN A 106 22.24 2.73 0.59
N SER A 107 21.11 2.16 0.95
CA SER A 107 20.97 1.23 2.08
C SER A 107 19.90 0.17 1.85
N GLN A 108 19.85 -0.82 2.74
CA GLN A 108 18.79 -1.82 2.80
C GLN A 108 17.76 -1.51 3.90
N LEU A 109 17.81 -0.32 4.49
CA LEU A 109 16.90 0.08 5.56
C LEU A 109 15.50 0.35 4.99
N PRO A 110 14.45 -0.29 5.52
CA PRO A 110 13.10 0.10 5.18
C PRO A 110 12.85 1.54 5.62
N VAL A 111 12.33 2.35 4.71
CA VAL A 111 12.08 3.78 4.95
C VAL A 111 10.64 4.14 4.61
N VAL A 112 9.99 4.83 5.53
CA VAL A 112 8.66 5.40 5.30
C VAL A 112 8.69 6.89 5.62
N SER A 113 8.08 7.69 4.75
CA SER A 113 7.91 9.11 4.97
C SER A 113 6.44 9.47 5.24
N TYR A 114 6.24 10.49 6.07
CA TYR A 114 4.92 10.98 6.42
C TYR A 114 4.88 12.49 6.59
N SER A 115 3.88 13.10 5.98
CA SER A 115 3.61 14.53 6.12
C SER A 115 2.50 14.71 7.16
N PHE A 116 2.87 15.16 8.36
CA PHE A 116 1.93 15.27 9.46
C PHE A 116 1.20 16.62 9.52
N THR A 117 0.02 16.59 10.11
CA THR A 117 -0.79 17.76 10.47
C THR A 117 -1.14 17.70 11.96
N GLU A 118 -1.76 18.75 12.48
CA GLU A 118 -2.26 18.79 13.86
C GLU A 118 -3.40 17.78 14.13
N ARG A 119 -3.91 17.12 13.09
CA ARG A 119 -4.95 16.08 13.17
C ARG A 119 -4.40 14.66 13.08
N THR A 120 -3.09 14.51 12.97
CA THR A 120 -2.45 13.21 12.94
C THR A 120 -2.62 12.50 14.26
N THR A 121 -3.05 11.25 14.25
CA THR A 121 -3.25 10.40 15.42
C THR A 121 -2.41 9.12 15.31
N SER A 122 -2.18 8.44 16.43
CA SER A 122 -1.50 7.14 16.46
C SER A 122 -2.18 6.11 15.55
N GLY A 123 -3.52 6.11 15.48
CA GLY A 123 -4.27 5.26 14.58
C GLY A 123 -3.96 5.48 13.09
N THR A 124 -3.72 6.74 12.66
CA THR A 124 -3.32 7.03 11.27
C THR A 124 -1.89 6.61 10.94
N LEU A 125 -1.05 6.45 11.96
CA LEU A 125 0.35 6.04 11.84
C LEU A 125 0.54 4.52 11.99
N LEU A 126 -0.43 3.83 12.59
CA LEU A 126 -0.31 2.43 13.00
C LEU A 126 0.09 1.51 11.83
N THR A 127 -0.63 1.55 10.72
CA THR A 127 -0.34 0.71 9.54
C THR A 127 1.08 0.93 9.00
N ARG A 128 1.58 2.17 9.06
CA ARG A 128 2.95 2.50 8.62
C ARG A 128 4.01 1.94 9.57
N MET A 129 3.75 2.01 10.87
CA MET A 129 4.64 1.43 11.89
C MET A 129 4.61 -0.10 11.84
N GLU A 130 3.43 -0.70 11.62
CA GLU A 130 3.31 -2.14 11.39
C GLU A 130 4.13 -2.59 10.17
N ALA A 131 4.00 -1.90 9.04
CA ALA A 131 4.77 -2.22 7.82
C ALA A 131 6.28 -2.12 8.06
N LEU A 132 6.75 -1.03 8.66
CA LEU A 132 8.19 -0.87 9.00
C LEU A 132 8.70 -2.01 9.89
N THR A 133 7.97 -2.31 10.96
CA THR A 133 8.37 -3.38 11.91
C THR A 133 8.31 -4.76 11.28
N THR A 134 7.33 -5.01 10.41
CA THR A 134 7.22 -6.27 9.68
C THR A 134 8.39 -6.47 8.71
N ILE A 135 8.70 -5.45 7.91
CA ILE A 135 9.82 -5.52 6.97
C ILE A 135 11.14 -5.74 7.72
N ALA A 136 11.34 -5.03 8.85
CA ALA A 136 12.55 -5.18 9.66
C ALA A 136 12.66 -6.58 10.31
N ARG A 137 11.57 -7.10 10.93
CA ARG A 137 11.59 -8.36 11.69
C ARG A 137 11.40 -9.61 10.86
N ARG A 138 10.60 -9.54 9.80
CA ARG A 138 10.11 -10.70 9.03
C ARG A 138 10.68 -10.79 7.63
N ARG A 139 11.84 -10.20 7.40
CA ARG A 139 12.47 -10.18 6.06
C ARG A 139 12.59 -11.58 5.44
N ALA A 140 12.96 -12.58 6.24
CA ALA A 140 13.05 -13.97 5.78
C ALA A 140 11.68 -14.56 5.38
N LEU A 141 10.60 -14.16 6.07
CA LEU A 141 9.24 -14.54 5.70
C LEU A 141 8.80 -13.82 4.41
N LEU A 142 9.11 -12.53 4.30
CA LEU A 142 8.79 -11.72 3.11
C LEU A 142 9.61 -12.13 1.89
N ALA A 143 10.79 -12.69 2.06
CA ALA A 143 11.59 -13.25 0.96
C ALA A 143 11.03 -14.56 0.41
N ARG A 144 9.94 -15.11 0.99
CA ARG A 144 9.33 -16.35 0.51
C ARG A 144 8.77 -16.18 -0.90
N GLU A 145 9.22 -17.01 -1.84
CA GLU A 145 8.84 -16.95 -3.26
C GLU A 145 7.79 -18.00 -3.63
N HIS A 146 7.75 -19.09 -2.86
CA HIS A 146 6.87 -20.24 -3.14
C HIS A 146 5.94 -20.51 -1.98
N GLN A 147 4.68 -20.76 -2.31
CA GLN A 147 3.70 -21.32 -1.40
C GLN A 147 3.84 -22.84 -1.39
N SER A 148 3.74 -23.45 -0.24
CA SER A 148 3.82 -24.91 -0.09
C SER A 148 2.71 -25.41 0.84
N GLY A 149 2.23 -26.62 0.59
CA GLY A 149 1.14 -27.23 1.33
C GLY A 149 -0.22 -26.63 0.99
N LEU A 150 -1.21 -26.88 1.82
CA LEU A 150 -2.58 -26.41 1.64
C LEU A 150 -2.87 -25.23 2.56
N THR A 151 -2.90 -24.02 2.01
CA THR A 151 -3.08 -22.80 2.80
C THR A 151 -4.29 -22.00 2.39
N MET A 152 -4.84 -21.26 3.34
CA MET A 152 -5.93 -20.30 3.09
C MET A 152 -5.50 -18.89 3.48
N GLY A 153 -5.85 -17.93 2.65
CA GLY A 153 -5.71 -16.51 2.97
C GLY A 153 -7.07 -15.81 2.93
N ILE A 154 -7.35 -14.98 3.93
CA ILE A 154 -8.58 -14.18 4.00
C ILE A 154 -8.21 -12.70 4.07
N ASP A 155 -8.71 -11.92 3.11
CA ASP A 155 -8.65 -10.47 3.09
C ASP A 155 -10.01 -9.90 3.51
N SER A 156 -10.09 -9.41 4.74
CA SER A 156 -11.30 -8.78 5.28
C SER A 156 -11.24 -7.27 5.09
N GLY A 157 -11.48 -6.81 3.86
CA GLY A 157 -11.46 -5.39 3.51
C GLY A 157 -12.73 -4.65 3.94
N SER A 158 -12.67 -3.30 3.91
CA SER A 158 -13.79 -2.42 4.30
C SER A 158 -14.96 -2.44 3.30
N ALA A 159 -14.70 -2.72 2.03
CA ALA A 159 -15.72 -2.76 0.97
C ALA A 159 -16.05 -4.20 0.53
N THR A 160 -15.05 -5.06 0.47
CA THR A 160 -15.18 -6.44 0.01
C THR A 160 -14.33 -7.37 0.85
N THR A 161 -14.84 -8.57 1.12
CA THR A 161 -14.10 -9.66 1.78
C THR A 161 -13.83 -10.76 0.77
N LYS A 162 -12.64 -11.35 0.83
CA LYS A 162 -12.17 -12.36 -0.12
C LYS A 162 -11.43 -13.47 0.61
N ALA A 163 -11.47 -14.67 0.06
CA ALA A 163 -10.67 -15.80 0.48
C ALA A 163 -10.05 -16.50 -0.73
N VAL A 164 -8.87 -17.07 -0.53
CA VAL A 164 -8.19 -17.91 -1.51
C VAL A 164 -7.64 -19.14 -0.79
N ILE A 165 -7.79 -20.31 -1.43
CA ILE A 165 -7.09 -21.53 -1.03
C ILE A 165 -6.02 -21.81 -2.08
N MET A 166 -4.80 -22.04 -1.61
CA MET A 166 -3.65 -22.36 -2.46
C MET A 166 -3.06 -23.71 -2.10
N GLN A 167 -2.63 -24.42 -3.11
CA GLN A 167 -1.85 -25.65 -2.99
C GLN A 167 -0.69 -25.60 -3.97
N ASP A 168 0.55 -25.67 -3.44
CA ASP A 168 1.78 -25.75 -4.22
C ASP A 168 1.88 -24.68 -5.34
N ASN A 169 1.64 -23.43 -4.98
CA ASN A 169 1.56 -22.22 -5.84
C ASN A 169 0.29 -22.06 -6.68
N GLU A 170 -0.60 -23.03 -6.72
CA GLU A 170 -1.84 -22.94 -7.50
C GLU A 170 -3.01 -22.48 -6.63
N ILE A 171 -3.86 -21.62 -7.18
CA ILE A 171 -5.14 -21.23 -6.58
C ILE A 171 -6.16 -22.29 -6.94
N ILE A 172 -6.71 -22.98 -5.94
CA ILE A 172 -7.66 -24.08 -6.12
C ILE A 172 -9.08 -23.76 -5.65
N GLY A 173 -9.25 -22.64 -4.94
CA GLY A 173 -10.56 -22.19 -4.48
C GLY A 173 -10.55 -20.69 -4.16
N THR A 174 -11.66 -20.02 -4.45
CA THR A 174 -11.83 -18.57 -4.24
C THR A 174 -13.19 -18.26 -3.62
N GLY A 175 -13.24 -17.20 -2.84
CA GLY A 175 -14.48 -16.66 -2.31
C GLY A 175 -14.47 -15.13 -2.34
N TRP A 176 -15.59 -14.53 -2.74
CA TRP A 176 -15.75 -13.08 -2.78
C TRP A 176 -17.16 -12.68 -2.38
N VAL A 177 -17.28 -11.67 -1.50
CA VAL A 177 -18.55 -11.02 -1.16
C VAL A 177 -18.32 -9.52 -0.88
N PRO A 178 -19.34 -8.65 -1.04
CA PRO A 178 -19.35 -7.35 -0.42
C PRO A 178 -19.27 -7.48 1.10
N THR A 179 -18.46 -6.67 1.77
CA THR A 179 -18.39 -6.67 3.24
C THR A 179 -19.65 -6.01 3.82
N THR A 180 -20.42 -6.76 4.59
CA THR A 180 -21.58 -6.26 5.34
C THR A 180 -21.27 -6.27 6.83
N GLU A 181 -21.03 -7.44 7.40
CA GLU A 181 -20.57 -7.67 8.76
C GLU A 181 -19.28 -8.51 8.67
N VAL A 182 -18.25 -8.12 9.41
CA VAL A 182 -16.88 -8.63 9.25
C VAL A 182 -16.82 -10.17 9.35
N LEU A 183 -17.31 -10.75 10.44
CA LEU A 183 -17.24 -12.19 10.66
C LEU A 183 -18.17 -12.98 9.75
N GLN A 184 -19.37 -12.46 9.47
CA GLN A 184 -20.30 -13.11 8.57
C GLN A 184 -19.73 -13.19 7.15
N SER A 185 -19.19 -12.05 6.64
CA SER A 185 -18.56 -11.99 5.32
C SER A 185 -17.34 -12.91 5.25
N ALA A 186 -16.54 -12.96 6.32
CA ALA A 186 -15.36 -13.84 6.38
C ALA A 186 -15.74 -15.34 6.36
N ARG A 187 -16.79 -15.74 7.10
CA ARG A 187 -17.33 -17.12 7.05
C ARG A 187 -17.84 -17.46 5.66
N GLU A 188 -18.60 -16.57 5.05
CA GLU A 188 -19.17 -16.79 3.72
C GLU A 188 -18.09 -16.98 2.65
N VAL A 189 -17.04 -16.14 2.61
CA VAL A 189 -15.95 -16.29 1.62
C VAL A 189 -15.11 -17.54 1.87
N ARG A 190 -14.87 -17.88 3.13
CA ARG A 190 -14.21 -19.13 3.53
C ARG A 190 -14.97 -20.34 2.96
N ASP A 191 -16.27 -20.40 3.24
CA ASP A 191 -17.11 -21.52 2.85
C ASP A 191 -17.20 -21.64 1.32
N ARG A 192 -17.32 -20.52 0.61
CA ARG A 192 -17.28 -20.50 -0.88
C ARG A 192 -15.96 -21.03 -1.42
N ALA A 193 -14.83 -20.61 -0.86
CA ALA A 193 -13.52 -21.08 -1.31
C ALA A 193 -13.33 -22.57 -1.03
N LEU A 194 -13.82 -23.07 0.12
CA LEU A 194 -13.81 -24.52 0.45
C LEU A 194 -14.71 -25.33 -0.47
N ASP A 195 -15.91 -24.83 -0.78
CA ASP A 195 -16.84 -25.49 -1.69
C ASP A 195 -16.27 -25.58 -3.10
N GLU A 196 -15.65 -24.50 -3.62
CA GLU A 196 -15.01 -24.49 -4.94
C GLU A 196 -13.83 -25.48 -5.01
N ALA A 197 -13.01 -25.52 -3.94
CA ALA A 197 -11.89 -26.47 -3.83
C ALA A 197 -12.33 -27.93 -3.52
N GLY A 198 -13.58 -28.16 -3.14
CA GLY A 198 -14.07 -29.47 -2.69
C GLY A 198 -13.44 -29.95 -1.39
N LEU A 199 -13.06 -29.03 -0.51
CA LEU A 199 -12.31 -29.31 0.71
C LEU A 199 -13.13 -29.00 1.97
N LYS A 200 -12.66 -29.53 3.11
CA LYS A 200 -13.13 -29.16 4.45
C LYS A 200 -12.07 -28.30 5.13
N ILE A 201 -12.51 -27.49 6.10
CA ILE A 201 -11.62 -26.58 6.83
C ILE A 201 -10.45 -27.31 7.51
N ASP A 202 -10.68 -28.51 8.01
CA ASP A 202 -9.66 -29.34 8.69
C ASP A 202 -8.51 -29.79 7.76
N ALA A 203 -8.66 -29.63 6.45
CA ALA A 203 -7.61 -29.91 5.49
C ALA A 203 -6.61 -28.74 5.35
N ILE A 204 -6.98 -27.53 5.77
CA ILE A 204 -6.12 -26.35 5.68
C ILE A 204 -5.00 -26.45 6.72
N GLU A 205 -3.76 -26.44 6.26
CA GLU A 205 -2.56 -26.60 7.09
C GLU A 205 -2.10 -25.29 7.74
N ALA A 206 -2.35 -24.14 7.07
CA ALA A 206 -2.12 -22.83 7.66
C ALA A 206 -3.08 -21.78 7.09
N LEU A 207 -3.46 -20.82 7.95
CA LEU A 207 -4.39 -19.75 7.64
C LEU A 207 -3.75 -18.39 7.92
N GLY A 208 -3.84 -17.48 6.92
CA GLY A 208 -3.41 -16.09 7.03
C GLY A 208 -4.59 -15.12 6.90
N THR A 209 -4.56 -14.02 7.63
CA THR A 209 -5.56 -12.96 7.55
C THR A 209 -4.92 -11.59 7.33
N THR A 210 -5.59 -10.77 6.53
CA THR A 210 -5.22 -9.38 6.24
C THR A 210 -6.47 -8.51 6.12
N GLY A 211 -6.29 -7.23 5.83
CA GLY A 211 -7.38 -6.29 5.68
C GLY A 211 -7.76 -5.58 6.97
N TYR A 212 -8.78 -4.74 6.87
CA TYR A 212 -9.30 -3.96 8.00
C TYR A 212 -9.76 -4.85 9.16
N GLY A 213 -10.43 -5.97 8.86
CA GLY A 213 -10.96 -6.92 9.84
C GLY A 213 -9.98 -8.02 10.28
N ARG A 214 -8.70 -7.97 9.87
CA ARG A 214 -7.71 -9.04 10.05
C ARG A 214 -7.60 -9.60 11.47
N PHE A 215 -7.64 -8.74 12.49
CA PHE A 215 -7.51 -9.18 13.88
C PHE A 215 -8.72 -9.97 14.34
N LEU A 216 -9.91 -9.44 14.07
CA LEU A 216 -11.17 -10.11 14.47
C LEU A 216 -11.35 -11.45 13.74
N VAL A 217 -11.06 -11.48 12.45
CA VAL A 217 -11.14 -12.71 11.63
C VAL A 217 -10.04 -13.69 12.03
N GLY A 218 -8.83 -13.18 12.28
CA GLY A 218 -7.69 -14.01 12.68
C GLY A 218 -7.90 -14.68 14.05
N GLU A 219 -8.45 -13.96 15.02
CA GLU A 219 -8.80 -14.49 16.33
C GLU A 219 -9.92 -15.54 16.23
N GLU A 220 -10.99 -15.24 15.48
CA GLU A 220 -12.13 -16.15 15.30
C GLU A 220 -11.74 -17.47 14.63
N PHE A 221 -10.85 -17.43 13.63
CA PHE A 221 -10.47 -18.62 12.85
C PHE A 221 -9.15 -19.26 13.30
N GLY A 222 -8.49 -18.71 14.32
CA GLY A 222 -7.20 -19.22 14.80
C GLY A 222 -6.09 -19.10 13.75
N ALA A 223 -5.99 -17.92 13.10
CA ALA A 223 -5.01 -17.71 12.03
C ALA A 223 -3.56 -17.79 12.52
N ASP A 224 -2.72 -18.50 11.76
CA ASP A 224 -1.27 -18.62 12.00
C ASP A 224 -0.53 -17.32 11.68
N LEU A 225 -1.10 -16.53 10.73
CA LEU A 225 -0.58 -15.24 10.32
C LEU A 225 -1.68 -14.18 10.35
N ILE A 226 -1.46 -13.12 11.12
CA ILE A 226 -2.26 -11.89 11.06
C ILE A 226 -1.32 -10.78 10.63
N GLN A 227 -1.54 -10.22 9.43
CA GLN A 227 -0.57 -9.31 8.83
C GLN A 227 -1.28 -8.11 8.16
N GLU A 228 -0.65 -6.93 8.20
CA GLU A 228 -1.14 -5.72 7.56
C GLU A 228 -1.11 -5.81 6.02
N GLU A 229 -1.94 -4.99 5.37
CA GLU A 229 -2.20 -5.05 3.94
C GLU A 229 -0.99 -4.71 3.05
N LEU A 230 -0.12 -3.78 3.46
CA LEU A 230 0.96 -3.29 2.61
C LEU A 230 1.93 -4.40 2.20
N THR A 231 2.41 -5.15 3.18
CA THR A 231 3.33 -6.25 2.94
C THR A 231 2.64 -7.43 2.25
N VAL A 232 1.41 -7.72 2.64
CA VAL A 232 0.65 -8.84 2.07
C VAL A 232 0.25 -8.57 0.62
N ASN A 233 -0.30 -7.38 0.34
CA ASN A 233 -0.73 -7.01 -1.01
C ASN A 233 0.44 -6.92 -1.99
N SER A 234 1.57 -6.33 -1.57
CA SER A 234 2.77 -6.30 -2.41
C SER A 234 3.27 -7.72 -2.73
N LYS A 235 3.24 -8.60 -1.73
CA LYS A 235 3.68 -9.99 -1.90
C LYS A 235 2.76 -10.78 -2.85
N GLY A 236 1.45 -10.64 -2.68
CA GLY A 236 0.46 -11.24 -3.57
C GLY A 236 0.56 -10.70 -5.01
N ALA A 237 0.81 -9.39 -5.16
CA ALA A 237 0.94 -8.75 -6.46
C ALA A 237 2.14 -9.28 -7.26
N VAL A 238 3.34 -9.27 -6.67
CA VAL A 238 4.55 -9.75 -7.37
C VAL A 238 4.53 -11.26 -7.60
N PHE A 239 3.90 -12.03 -6.71
CA PHE A 239 3.70 -13.47 -6.91
C PHE A 239 2.80 -13.74 -8.12
N LEU A 240 1.63 -13.10 -8.20
CA LEU A 240 0.69 -13.29 -9.31
C LEU A 240 1.21 -12.74 -10.65
N ALA A 241 2.05 -11.72 -10.62
CA ALA A 241 2.65 -11.12 -11.82
C ALA A 241 3.94 -11.83 -12.26
N ASP A 242 4.40 -12.86 -11.53
CA ASP A 242 5.69 -13.53 -11.76
C ASP A 242 6.89 -12.55 -11.78
N CYS A 243 6.85 -11.56 -10.87
CA CYS A 243 7.84 -10.47 -10.76
C CYS A 243 8.53 -10.49 -9.39
N GLN A 244 8.90 -11.66 -8.90
CA GLN A 244 9.49 -11.82 -7.57
C GLN A 244 10.97 -11.42 -7.48
N HIS A 245 11.62 -11.22 -8.62
CA HIS A 245 13.03 -10.82 -8.71
C HIS A 245 13.18 -9.46 -9.35
N GLY A 246 14.16 -8.70 -8.89
CA GLY A 246 14.43 -7.35 -9.37
C GLY A 246 13.46 -6.31 -8.82
N PRO A 247 13.54 -5.07 -9.35
CA PRO A 247 12.66 -3.99 -8.96
C PRO A 247 11.27 -4.13 -9.60
N SER A 248 10.25 -3.64 -8.94
CA SER A 248 8.90 -3.46 -9.50
C SER A 248 8.13 -2.38 -8.73
N THR A 249 7.05 -1.91 -9.31
CA THR A 249 6.13 -0.97 -8.65
C THR A 249 4.75 -1.59 -8.59
N VAL A 250 4.15 -1.63 -7.41
CA VAL A 250 2.77 -2.10 -7.22
C VAL A 250 1.86 -0.89 -6.98
N ILE A 251 0.81 -0.77 -7.77
CA ILE A 251 -0.26 0.22 -7.63
C ILE A 251 -1.53 -0.54 -7.22
N ASP A 252 -1.95 -0.36 -5.98
CA ASP A 252 -3.18 -0.93 -5.45
C ASP A 252 -4.21 0.17 -5.25
N ILE A 253 -5.26 0.16 -6.07
CA ILE A 253 -6.38 1.10 -5.96
C ILE A 253 -7.59 0.32 -5.47
N GLY A 254 -7.88 0.48 -4.19
CA GLY A 254 -9.01 -0.13 -3.52
C GLY A 254 -10.32 0.64 -3.68
N GLY A 255 -11.34 0.20 -2.94
CA GLY A 255 -12.65 0.88 -2.91
C GLY A 255 -12.62 2.25 -2.23
N MET A 256 -11.76 2.43 -1.22
CA MET A 256 -11.70 3.66 -0.40
C MET A 256 -10.29 4.22 -0.23
N ASP A 257 -9.26 3.46 -0.49
CA ASP A 257 -7.85 3.85 -0.37
C ASP A 257 -7.06 3.46 -1.61
N ASN A 258 -5.88 4.02 -1.74
CA ASN A 258 -4.92 3.66 -2.76
C ASN A 258 -3.52 3.61 -2.16
N LYS A 259 -2.69 2.75 -2.72
CA LYS A 259 -1.33 2.53 -2.26
C LYS A 259 -0.41 2.43 -3.48
N ALA A 260 0.78 3.00 -3.38
CA ALA A 260 1.86 2.78 -4.31
C ALA A 260 3.07 2.26 -3.53
N ILE A 261 3.64 1.15 -3.98
CA ILE A 261 4.66 0.40 -3.24
C ILE A 261 5.80 0.09 -4.20
N SER A 262 7.02 0.51 -3.87
CA SER A 262 8.21 0.00 -4.53
C SER A 262 8.58 -1.36 -3.94
N VAL A 263 8.89 -2.31 -4.79
CA VAL A 263 9.28 -3.67 -4.37
C VAL A 263 10.63 -4.00 -4.96
N GLN A 264 11.51 -4.62 -4.16
CA GLN A 264 12.80 -5.13 -4.60
C GLN A 264 12.93 -6.59 -4.16
N ASP A 265 13.14 -7.48 -5.12
CA ASP A 265 13.27 -8.93 -4.88
C ASP A 265 12.11 -9.49 -4.03
N GLY A 266 10.88 -9.10 -4.37
CA GLY A 266 9.66 -9.52 -3.68
C GLY A 266 9.46 -8.93 -2.28
N ILE A 267 10.35 -8.03 -1.83
CA ILE A 267 10.26 -7.37 -0.51
C ILE A 267 9.81 -5.92 -0.71
N PRO A 268 8.74 -5.48 -0.04
CA PRO A 268 8.32 -4.09 -0.11
C PRO A 268 9.36 -3.17 0.51
N GLY A 269 9.65 -2.07 -0.19
CA GLY A 269 10.56 -1.01 0.24
C GLY A 269 9.78 0.24 0.65
N THR A 270 9.95 1.31 -0.14
CA THR A 270 9.21 2.57 0.06
C THR A 270 7.76 2.42 -0.38
N PHE A 271 6.84 3.01 0.37
CA PHE A 271 5.43 3.02 0.00
C PHE A 271 4.76 4.35 0.34
N THR A 272 3.70 4.62 -0.36
CA THR A 272 2.77 5.72 -0.08
C THR A 272 1.35 5.18 0.08
N MET A 273 0.56 5.87 0.88
CA MET A 273 -0.86 5.55 1.07
C MET A 273 -1.68 6.82 0.90
N GLY A 274 -2.69 6.76 0.06
CA GLY A 274 -3.68 7.81 -0.10
C GLY A 274 -4.44 8.05 1.20
N GLY A 275 -4.86 9.31 1.39
CA GLY A 275 -5.80 9.65 2.45
C GLY A 275 -7.19 9.07 2.16
N ILE A 276 -8.08 9.14 3.17
CA ILE A 276 -9.48 8.66 3.14
C ILE A 276 -10.35 9.52 2.18
N CYS A 277 -9.83 9.92 1.03
CA CYS A 277 -10.60 10.69 0.07
C CYS A 277 -11.14 9.74 -1.01
N ALA A 278 -12.44 9.49 -0.96
CA ALA A 278 -13.13 8.62 -1.91
C ALA A 278 -13.06 9.07 -3.39
N GLY A 279 -12.49 10.24 -3.66
CA GLY A 279 -12.35 10.79 -5.03
C GLY A 279 -11.36 10.01 -5.90
N ALA A 280 -10.23 9.59 -5.33
CA ALA A 280 -9.18 8.86 -6.04
C ALA A 280 -9.30 7.34 -5.89
N SER A 281 -10.50 6.80 -5.78
CA SER A 281 -10.73 5.41 -5.43
C SER A 281 -11.83 4.76 -6.26
N GLY A 282 -11.97 3.45 -6.10
CA GLY A 282 -13.03 2.66 -6.72
C GLY A 282 -14.44 3.19 -6.45
N ARG A 283 -14.65 3.84 -5.29
CA ARG A 283 -15.95 4.44 -4.94
C ARG A 283 -16.41 5.51 -5.93
N PHE A 284 -15.49 6.32 -6.44
CA PHE A 284 -15.84 7.31 -7.47
C PHE A 284 -16.22 6.64 -8.78
N LEU A 285 -15.53 5.56 -9.16
CA LEU A 285 -15.85 4.80 -10.37
C LEU A 285 -17.19 4.05 -10.26
N GLU A 286 -17.48 3.46 -9.10
CA GLU A 286 -18.80 2.86 -8.82
C GLU A 286 -19.92 3.89 -8.95
N MET A 287 -19.72 5.07 -8.38
CA MET A 287 -20.68 6.16 -8.51
C MET A 287 -20.84 6.63 -9.96
N THR A 288 -19.72 6.70 -10.70
CA THR A 288 -19.74 7.04 -12.12
C THR A 288 -20.56 6.02 -12.92
N ALA A 289 -20.31 4.72 -12.75
CA ALA A 289 -21.08 3.66 -13.40
C ALA A 289 -22.59 3.80 -13.12
N LYS A 290 -22.93 3.99 -11.85
CA LYS A 290 -24.33 4.20 -11.43
C LYS A 290 -24.98 5.43 -12.09
N ARG A 291 -24.24 6.54 -12.22
CA ARG A 291 -24.72 7.76 -12.88
C ARG A 291 -24.90 7.60 -14.39
N LEU A 292 -24.03 6.81 -15.03
CA LEU A 292 -24.14 6.45 -16.44
C LEU A 292 -25.22 5.41 -16.71
N GLY A 293 -25.77 4.76 -15.66
CA GLY A 293 -26.78 3.71 -15.78
C GLY A 293 -26.21 2.41 -16.35
N VAL A 294 -24.98 2.08 -15.97
CA VAL A 294 -24.29 0.84 -16.36
C VAL A 294 -23.80 0.09 -15.12
N ASP A 295 -23.54 -1.22 -15.26
CA ASP A 295 -22.86 -1.97 -14.21
C ASP A 295 -21.38 -1.57 -14.14
N ILE A 296 -20.75 -1.74 -12.98
CA ILE A 296 -19.32 -1.40 -12.78
C ILE A 296 -18.42 -2.22 -13.74
N THR A 297 -18.79 -3.43 -14.06
CA THR A 297 -18.08 -4.30 -15.00
C THR A 297 -18.11 -3.79 -16.45
N GLU A 298 -19.12 -2.98 -16.79
CA GLU A 298 -19.28 -2.37 -18.11
C GLU A 298 -18.52 -1.04 -18.23
N LEU A 299 -18.13 -0.43 -17.09
CA LEU A 299 -17.46 0.87 -17.09
C LEU A 299 -16.13 0.86 -17.84
N GLY A 300 -15.32 -0.19 -17.64
CA GLY A 300 -14.04 -0.35 -18.33
C GLY A 300 -14.18 -0.44 -19.85
N PRO A 301 -14.97 -1.37 -20.39
CA PRO A 301 -15.28 -1.45 -21.84
C PRO A 301 -15.88 -0.16 -22.41
N LEU A 302 -16.70 0.56 -21.65
CA LEU A 302 -17.27 1.85 -22.05
C LEU A 302 -16.18 2.91 -22.17
N ALA A 303 -15.35 3.05 -21.13
CA ALA A 303 -14.25 4.03 -21.08
C ALA A 303 -13.21 3.77 -22.19
N MET A 304 -12.98 2.52 -22.58
CA MET A 304 -12.07 2.18 -23.69
C MET A 304 -12.50 2.75 -25.05
N LYS A 305 -13.78 3.09 -25.22
CA LYS A 305 -14.33 3.70 -26.45
C LYS A 305 -14.26 5.24 -26.41
N GLY A 306 -14.01 5.83 -25.25
CA GLY A 306 -13.96 7.27 -25.03
C GLY A 306 -12.55 7.83 -25.03
N ILE A 307 -12.47 9.17 -25.04
CA ILE A 307 -11.24 9.95 -24.94
C ILE A 307 -11.23 10.69 -23.59
N GLY A 308 -10.24 10.37 -22.75
CA GLY A 308 -10.23 10.76 -21.33
C GLY A 308 -10.08 12.26 -21.06
N ASN A 309 -9.38 12.98 -21.94
CA ASN A 309 -9.09 14.41 -21.76
C ASN A 309 -10.06 15.35 -22.51
N GLU A 310 -11.10 14.85 -23.17
CA GLU A 310 -12.12 15.68 -23.82
C GLU A 310 -13.14 16.28 -22.86
N VAL A 311 -13.33 15.67 -21.69
CA VAL A 311 -14.31 16.10 -20.69
C VAL A 311 -13.60 16.56 -19.43
N PRO A 312 -13.71 17.84 -19.03
CA PRO A 312 -13.15 18.29 -17.76
C PRO A 312 -13.76 17.54 -16.58
N MET A 313 -12.95 16.83 -15.82
CA MET A 313 -13.35 16.04 -14.67
C MET A 313 -12.54 16.43 -13.43
N ASN A 314 -13.19 16.61 -12.30
CA ASN A 314 -12.52 16.85 -11.02
C ASN A 314 -12.89 15.74 -10.04
N SER A 315 -11.99 14.81 -9.79
CA SER A 315 -12.17 13.73 -8.83
C SER A 315 -11.56 13.98 -7.45
N TYR A 316 -10.87 15.11 -7.22
CA TYR A 316 -10.25 15.44 -5.92
C TYR A 316 -11.24 15.47 -4.76
N CYS A 317 -12.49 15.75 -5.05
CA CYS A 317 -13.57 15.64 -4.09
C CYS A 317 -14.76 14.94 -4.75
N ILE A 318 -15.28 13.89 -4.10
CA ILE A 318 -16.41 13.13 -4.64
C ILE A 318 -17.64 13.99 -4.94
N VAL A 319 -17.85 15.06 -4.19
CA VAL A 319 -18.96 16.01 -4.42
C VAL A 319 -18.76 16.79 -5.71
N PHE A 320 -17.57 17.34 -5.92
CA PHE A 320 -17.23 18.07 -7.14
C PHE A 320 -17.11 17.14 -8.35
N GLY A 321 -16.59 15.92 -8.16
CA GLY A 321 -16.59 14.89 -9.19
C GLY A 321 -17.99 14.52 -9.65
N THR A 322 -18.93 14.33 -8.70
CA THR A 322 -20.33 14.09 -9.03
C THR A 322 -20.94 15.25 -9.82
N GLN A 323 -20.64 16.48 -9.42
CA GLN A 323 -21.12 17.67 -10.13
C GLN A 323 -20.55 17.74 -11.55
N SER A 324 -19.24 17.41 -11.72
CA SER A 324 -18.60 17.35 -13.04
C SER A 324 -19.27 16.31 -13.94
N LEU A 325 -19.57 15.12 -13.42
CA LEU A 325 -20.31 14.08 -14.16
C LEU A 325 -21.67 14.56 -14.65
N VAL A 326 -22.46 15.18 -13.75
CA VAL A 326 -23.80 15.69 -14.10
C VAL A 326 -23.70 16.79 -15.15
N ASN A 327 -22.79 17.72 -15.00
CA ASN A 327 -22.55 18.80 -15.94
C ASN A 327 -22.16 18.29 -17.33
N ALA A 328 -21.21 17.34 -17.39
CA ALA A 328 -20.77 16.75 -18.65
C ALA A 328 -21.91 16.07 -19.41
N LEU A 329 -22.75 15.29 -18.72
CA LEU A 329 -23.93 14.67 -19.32
C LEU A 329 -24.96 15.70 -19.77
N ALA A 330 -25.19 16.77 -18.99
CA ALA A 330 -26.09 17.86 -19.37
C ALA A 330 -25.61 18.67 -20.58
N GLN A 331 -24.30 18.75 -20.79
CA GLN A 331 -23.66 19.37 -21.96
C GLN A 331 -23.68 18.48 -23.21
N GLY A 332 -24.18 17.24 -23.07
CA GLY A 332 -24.33 16.32 -24.21
C GLY A 332 -23.08 15.51 -24.54
N HIS A 333 -22.08 15.45 -23.64
CA HIS A 333 -20.95 14.53 -23.83
C HIS A 333 -21.43 13.07 -23.84
N SER A 334 -20.79 12.23 -24.65
CA SER A 334 -21.10 10.81 -24.72
C SER A 334 -20.76 10.10 -23.41
N LYS A 335 -21.46 9.01 -23.10
CA LYS A 335 -21.18 8.19 -21.91
C LYS A 335 -19.77 7.62 -21.96
N GLU A 336 -19.26 7.32 -23.15
CA GLU A 336 -17.91 6.82 -23.40
C GLU A 336 -16.86 7.85 -22.95
N ASN A 337 -17.01 9.09 -23.39
CA ASN A 337 -16.07 10.17 -23.03
C ASN A 337 -16.16 10.51 -21.53
N VAL A 338 -17.34 10.50 -20.95
CA VAL A 338 -17.53 10.73 -19.50
C VAL A 338 -16.89 9.60 -18.69
N ALA A 339 -17.06 8.33 -19.11
CA ALA A 339 -16.43 7.18 -18.46
C ALA A 339 -14.90 7.24 -18.57
N ALA A 340 -14.37 7.56 -19.74
CA ALA A 340 -12.94 7.72 -19.97
C ALA A 340 -12.35 8.86 -19.13
N ALA A 341 -13.04 10.01 -19.06
CA ALA A 341 -12.63 11.14 -18.24
C ALA A 341 -12.61 10.83 -16.73
N ALA A 342 -13.57 10.04 -16.25
CA ALA A 342 -13.59 9.61 -14.87
C ALA A 342 -12.39 8.68 -14.53
N CYS A 343 -12.06 7.74 -15.42
CA CYS A 343 -10.89 6.89 -15.28
C CYS A 343 -9.58 7.71 -15.31
N HIS A 344 -9.47 8.64 -16.26
CA HIS A 344 -8.30 9.52 -16.38
C HIS A 344 -8.11 10.39 -15.14
N SER A 345 -9.17 11.00 -14.63
CA SER A 345 -9.12 11.84 -13.43
C SER A 345 -8.71 11.07 -12.16
N VAL A 346 -9.15 9.81 -12.01
CA VAL A 346 -8.68 8.94 -10.91
C VAL A 346 -7.21 8.60 -11.07
N ALA A 347 -6.77 8.26 -12.29
CA ALA A 347 -5.37 7.95 -12.56
C ALA A 347 -4.45 9.16 -12.29
N GLU A 348 -4.83 10.37 -12.75
CA GLU A 348 -4.11 11.62 -12.47
C GLU A 348 -3.98 11.86 -10.97
N GLN A 349 -5.06 11.68 -10.22
CA GLN A 349 -5.05 11.93 -8.78
C GLN A 349 -4.16 10.93 -8.02
N VAL A 350 -4.17 9.65 -8.42
CA VAL A 350 -3.25 8.64 -7.85
C VAL A 350 -1.80 8.97 -8.21
N PHE A 351 -1.55 9.38 -9.44
CA PHE A 351 -0.23 9.80 -9.88
C PHE A 351 0.29 10.97 -9.04
N GLU A 352 -0.49 12.04 -8.91
CA GLU A 352 -0.08 13.25 -8.18
C GLU A 352 0.08 13.03 -6.67
N GLN A 353 -0.77 12.20 -6.06
CA GLN A 353 -0.79 12.02 -4.61
C GLN A 353 0.10 10.89 -4.11
N GLN A 354 0.38 9.89 -4.95
CA GLN A 354 1.07 8.67 -4.53
C GLN A 354 2.34 8.39 -5.34
N LEU A 355 2.23 8.38 -6.67
CA LEU A 355 3.30 7.90 -7.52
C LEU A 355 4.46 8.89 -7.65
N GLN A 356 4.21 10.19 -7.52
CA GLN A 356 5.28 11.20 -7.47
C GLN A 356 6.15 11.08 -6.20
N GLU A 357 5.67 10.37 -5.19
CA GLU A 357 6.40 10.18 -3.94
C GLU A 357 7.24 8.89 -3.91
N ILE A 358 7.19 8.03 -4.91
CA ILE A 358 8.02 6.82 -5.00
C ILE A 358 8.84 6.82 -6.29
N ASP A 359 9.90 6.04 -6.28
CA ASP A 359 10.71 5.80 -7.47
C ASP A 359 10.07 4.66 -8.28
N ILE A 360 9.44 5.01 -9.40
CA ILE A 360 8.69 4.08 -10.24
C ILE A 360 9.69 3.23 -11.03
N LYS A 361 9.60 1.92 -10.87
CA LYS A 361 10.41 0.91 -11.59
C LYS A 361 9.50 -0.05 -12.32
N ASP A 362 9.91 -0.41 -13.52
CA ASP A 362 9.26 -1.49 -14.26
C ASP A 362 9.63 -2.88 -13.71
N PRO A 363 8.70 -3.84 -13.80
CA PRO A 363 7.33 -3.69 -14.28
C PRO A 363 6.42 -2.95 -13.29
N VAL A 364 5.47 -2.18 -13.83
CA VAL A 364 4.42 -1.54 -13.05
C VAL A 364 3.21 -2.47 -13.00
N ILE A 365 2.87 -2.95 -11.81
CA ILE A 365 1.82 -3.94 -11.57
C ILE A 365 0.61 -3.23 -10.94
N MET A 366 -0.53 -3.25 -11.62
CA MET A 366 -1.77 -2.68 -11.09
C MET A 366 -2.69 -3.78 -10.57
N VAL A 367 -3.17 -3.60 -9.34
CA VAL A 367 -3.92 -4.61 -8.58
C VAL A 367 -5.13 -3.98 -7.86
N GLY A 368 -5.86 -4.81 -7.10
CA GLY A 368 -7.12 -4.42 -6.47
C GLY A 368 -8.31 -4.53 -7.42
N GLY A 369 -9.53 -4.33 -6.93
CA GLY A 369 -10.75 -4.48 -7.72
C GLY A 369 -10.83 -3.50 -8.91
N THR A 370 -10.20 -2.34 -8.80
CA THR A 370 -10.21 -1.33 -9.87
C THR A 370 -9.30 -1.67 -11.05
N SER A 371 -8.32 -2.57 -10.88
CA SER A 371 -7.47 -3.05 -11.98
C SER A 371 -8.26 -3.82 -13.06
N LEU A 372 -9.48 -4.26 -12.72
CA LEU A 372 -10.41 -4.87 -13.68
C LEU A 372 -11.08 -3.85 -14.61
N ILE A 373 -10.94 -2.55 -14.33
CA ILE A 373 -11.51 -1.47 -15.15
C ILE A 373 -10.48 -1.07 -16.22
N ALA A 374 -10.57 -1.68 -17.39
CA ALA A 374 -9.61 -1.51 -18.49
C ALA A 374 -9.34 -0.03 -18.83
N GLY A 375 -10.35 0.85 -18.75
CA GLY A 375 -10.19 2.28 -18.98
C GLY A 375 -9.28 2.96 -17.97
N LEU A 376 -9.27 2.52 -16.70
CA LEU A 376 -8.37 3.03 -15.67
C LEU A 376 -6.94 2.54 -15.89
N VAL A 377 -6.78 1.27 -16.23
CA VAL A 377 -5.45 0.68 -16.56
C VAL A 377 -4.82 1.43 -17.74
N ARG A 378 -5.60 1.69 -18.81
CA ARG A 378 -5.15 2.48 -19.94
C ARG A 378 -4.73 3.89 -19.52
N ALA A 379 -5.57 4.58 -18.76
CA ALA A 379 -5.27 5.95 -18.30
C ALA A 379 -3.98 6.00 -17.45
N MET A 380 -3.74 5.00 -16.61
CA MET A 380 -2.52 4.90 -15.82
C MET A 380 -1.30 4.66 -16.71
N GLY A 381 -1.40 3.76 -17.69
CA GLY A 381 -0.31 3.49 -18.64
C GLY A 381 0.04 4.71 -19.50
N GLU A 382 -0.97 5.48 -19.95
CA GLU A 382 -0.78 6.72 -20.68
C GLU A 382 -0.04 7.79 -19.84
N LEU A 383 -0.39 7.91 -18.55
CA LEU A 383 0.25 8.87 -17.63
C LEU A 383 1.69 8.47 -17.29
N LEU A 384 1.95 7.21 -17.08
CA LEU A 384 3.27 6.70 -16.72
C LEU A 384 4.16 6.42 -17.93
N GLN A 385 3.59 6.44 -19.15
CA GLN A 385 4.26 6.10 -20.40
C GLN A 385 4.92 4.72 -20.37
N THR A 386 4.27 3.77 -19.71
CA THR A 386 4.70 2.37 -19.60
C THR A 386 3.52 1.41 -19.69
N ASP A 387 3.82 0.16 -20.02
CA ASP A 387 2.81 -0.91 -20.02
C ASP A 387 2.50 -1.32 -18.58
N ILE A 388 1.21 -1.40 -18.27
CA ILE A 388 0.73 -1.80 -16.96
C ILE A 388 0.43 -3.30 -16.95
N VAL A 389 1.07 -4.03 -16.06
CA VAL A 389 0.79 -5.46 -15.83
C VAL A 389 -0.40 -5.60 -14.88
N VAL A 390 -1.46 -6.25 -15.34
CA VAL A 390 -2.59 -6.66 -14.50
C VAL A 390 -2.57 -8.18 -14.41
N PRO A 391 -2.15 -8.76 -13.27
CA PRO A 391 -2.07 -10.20 -13.14
C PRO A 391 -3.46 -10.84 -13.03
N PRO A 392 -3.61 -12.14 -13.36
CA PRO A 392 -4.82 -12.87 -13.03
C PRO A 392 -5.08 -12.80 -11.52
N TYR A 393 -6.34 -12.88 -11.13
CA TYR A 393 -6.73 -12.76 -9.71
C TYR A 393 -6.30 -11.45 -9.02
N SER A 394 -6.08 -10.37 -9.77
CA SER A 394 -5.58 -9.09 -9.25
C SER A 394 -6.42 -8.51 -8.10
N GLN A 395 -7.71 -8.84 -8.00
CA GLN A 395 -8.56 -8.45 -6.88
C GLN A 395 -8.36 -9.29 -5.61
N TYR A 396 -7.66 -10.43 -5.69
CA TYR A 396 -7.43 -11.36 -4.57
C TYR A 396 -6.04 -11.24 -3.95
N ILE A 397 -5.26 -10.23 -4.31
CA ILE A 397 -3.85 -10.09 -3.88
C ILE A 397 -3.64 -10.23 -2.38
N GLY A 398 -4.54 -9.63 -1.57
CA GLY A 398 -4.48 -9.74 -0.11
C GLY A 398 -4.65 -11.17 0.38
N SER A 399 -5.62 -11.88 -0.17
CA SER A 399 -5.85 -13.29 0.17
C SER A 399 -4.71 -14.19 -0.34
N VAL A 400 -4.21 -13.95 -1.56
CA VAL A 400 -3.06 -14.70 -2.13
C VAL A 400 -1.80 -14.46 -1.32
N GLY A 401 -1.47 -13.21 -1.02
CA GLY A 401 -0.30 -12.88 -0.20
C GLY A 401 -0.38 -13.47 1.21
N SER A 402 -1.57 -13.47 1.83
CA SER A 402 -1.80 -14.11 3.13
C SER A 402 -1.60 -15.62 3.07
N ALA A 403 -2.15 -16.30 2.05
CA ALA A 403 -1.98 -17.74 1.86
C ALA A 403 -0.52 -18.12 1.59
N LEU A 404 0.18 -17.32 0.73
CA LEU A 404 1.60 -17.52 0.44
C LEU A 404 2.45 -17.41 1.72
N LEU A 405 2.27 -16.34 2.48
CA LEU A 405 3.07 -16.09 3.68
C LEU A 405 2.73 -17.04 4.81
N SER A 406 1.45 -17.43 4.99
CA SER A 406 1.05 -18.39 6.04
C SER A 406 1.68 -19.76 5.84
N SER A 407 2.03 -20.15 4.61
CA SER A 407 2.74 -21.41 4.35
C SER A 407 4.10 -21.51 5.07
N GLY A 408 4.64 -20.37 5.54
CA GLY A 408 5.85 -20.35 6.40
C GLY A 408 5.63 -20.90 7.82
N PHE A 409 4.39 -21.07 8.24
CA PHE A 409 4.02 -21.59 9.55
C PHE A 409 3.66 -23.06 9.53
N ILE A 410 3.58 -23.69 8.35
CA ILE A 410 3.41 -25.12 8.24
C ILE A 410 4.65 -25.79 8.85
N THR A 411 4.48 -26.39 10.02
CA THR A 411 5.51 -27.23 10.63
C THR A 411 5.54 -28.55 9.86
N LYS A 412 6.61 -28.75 9.07
CA LYS A 412 6.88 -30.11 8.58
C LYS A 412 7.15 -30.95 9.83
N GLU A 413 6.24 -31.85 10.16
CA GLU A 413 6.60 -32.92 11.09
C GLU A 413 7.80 -33.65 10.51
N PRO A 414 8.79 -33.96 11.35
CA PRO A 414 10.07 -34.55 10.90
C PRO A 414 9.90 -35.94 10.29
#